data_377890a9a5449f013199d5b5ae994cc4
#
_entry.id   377890a9a5449f013199d5b5ae994cc4
#
_cell.length_a   1.000
_cell.length_b   1.000
_cell.length_c   1.000
_cell.angle_alpha   90.00
_cell.angle_beta   90.00
_cell.angle_gamma   90.00
#
_symmetry.space_group_name_H-M   'P 1'
#
loop_
_entity.id
_entity.type
_entity.pdbx_description
1 polymer ?
#
loop_
_entity_poly.entity_id
_entity_poly.type
_entity_poly.pdbx_seq_one_letter_code
_entity_poly.pdbx_strand_id
1 'polypeptide(L)'
;MLRTIKGSMGAAILATLLSSGVYAAAEYKLTFSTYWPTSYGYLIDPIFSFADKVKKRSNGRVEIEVFHSKQLFGGKEEYGALERGDIDMSAPLGDYNSGVLPELGISSMPFLFPSPRAFQNALDAGLWDLGINQAMEAKGVKVLNVAAGGPYQLYGKGFSIRKPADLKGQKIAVSGSATSRAMELAGASPTAMSSGDLYVALQRGTIDATARPLITGLGRKLYEVLDNITEVNMSYFETFLAINLNTWNKLPPDLQEVIQKAADERSQEQLKMLEAYMVDAKGIYEENGVTYHIASPTELGEFQQAVAPVYDWWRGQVSDGDKYIDFAKKNQ
;
A
#
# COMPACT_ATOMS: atom_id res chain seq x y z
N MET A 1 70.10 38.95 -53.11
CA MET A 1 69.79 39.31 -51.69
C MET A 1 68.31 39.01 -51.47
N LEU A 2 67.98 37.87 -50.91
CA LEU A 2 66.63 37.52 -50.48
C LEU A 2 66.65 37.17 -48.98
N ARG A 3 65.92 37.94 -48.19
CA ARG A 3 65.73 37.72 -46.79
C ARG A 3 64.48 36.84 -46.58
N THR A 4 64.69 35.67 -46.05
CA THR A 4 63.66 34.77 -45.58
C THR A 4 63.14 35.18 -44.19
N ILE A 5 61.87 35.46 -44.09
CA ILE A 5 61.15 35.69 -42.81
C ILE A 5 60.55 34.35 -42.38
N LYS A 6 61.04 33.82 -41.25
CA LYS A 6 60.41 32.68 -40.59
C LYS A 6 59.28 33.18 -39.66
N GLY A 7 58.05 32.88 -40.02
CA GLY A 7 56.89 33.06 -39.16
C GLY A 7 56.65 31.80 -38.31
N SER A 8 56.79 31.93 -36.99
CA SER A 8 56.40 30.87 -36.03
C SER A 8 54.93 30.97 -35.73
N MET A 9 54.18 29.97 -36.17
CA MET A 9 52.78 29.82 -35.87
C MET A 9 52.66 29.04 -34.54
N GLY A 10 52.37 29.74 -33.44
CA GLY A 10 52.07 29.12 -32.14
C GLY A 10 50.64 28.53 -32.17
N ALA A 11 50.57 27.22 -32.07
CA ALA A 11 49.29 26.49 -31.90
C ALA A 11 48.90 26.55 -30.42
N ALA A 12 47.91 27.35 -30.09
CA ALA A 12 47.23 27.29 -28.78
C ALA A 12 46.29 26.07 -28.73
N ILE A 13 46.69 25.04 -28.03
CA ILE A 13 45.83 23.88 -27.73
C ILE A 13 44.87 24.28 -26.60
N LEU A 14 43.63 24.54 -26.97
CA LEU A 14 42.51 24.74 -26.02
C LEU A 14 42.13 23.38 -25.48
N ALA A 15 42.63 23.03 -24.29
CA ALA A 15 42.24 21.83 -23.56
C ALA A 15 40.83 22.04 -22.97
N THR A 16 39.80 21.66 -23.71
CA THR A 16 38.44 21.51 -23.16
C THR A 16 38.44 20.34 -22.20
N LEU A 17 38.47 20.65 -20.90
CA LEU A 17 38.16 19.69 -19.84
C LEU A 17 36.69 19.32 -19.94
N LEU A 18 36.40 18.24 -20.68
CA LEU A 18 35.17 17.50 -20.55
C LEU A 18 35.16 16.88 -19.15
N SER A 19 34.56 17.58 -18.18
CA SER A 19 34.15 16.97 -16.92
C SER A 19 33.04 15.98 -17.22
N SER A 20 33.41 14.78 -17.68
CA SER A 20 32.56 13.61 -17.57
C SER A 20 32.34 13.42 -16.09
N GLY A 21 31.13 13.76 -15.61
CA GLY A 21 30.70 13.43 -14.26
C GLY A 21 30.81 11.92 -14.08
N VAL A 22 31.89 11.50 -13.45
CA VAL A 22 32.00 10.13 -12.94
C VAL A 22 30.91 10.05 -11.88
N TYR A 23 29.77 9.45 -12.22
CA TYR A 23 28.80 9.03 -11.21
C TYR A 23 29.54 8.04 -10.31
N ALA A 24 29.96 8.51 -9.16
CA ALA A 24 30.48 7.61 -8.14
C ALA A 24 29.39 6.57 -7.83
N ALA A 25 29.80 5.30 -7.67
CA ALA A 25 28.88 4.27 -7.23
C ALA A 25 28.19 4.74 -5.94
N ALA A 26 26.88 4.45 -5.79
CA ALA A 26 26.15 4.83 -4.61
C ALA A 26 26.84 4.28 -3.34
N GLU A 27 26.95 5.12 -2.32
CA GLU A 27 27.52 4.73 -1.01
C GLU A 27 26.62 3.69 -0.32
N TYR A 28 25.29 3.86 -0.51
CA TYR A 28 24.27 2.98 0.05
C TYR A 28 23.35 2.51 -1.07
N LYS A 29 23.32 1.18 -1.28
CA LYS A 29 22.37 0.53 -2.15
C LYS A 29 21.35 -0.19 -1.29
N LEU A 30 20.10 0.23 -1.37
CA LEU A 30 18.99 -0.31 -0.58
C LEU A 30 18.08 -1.13 -1.46
N THR A 31 17.73 -2.33 -1.00
CA THR A 31 16.77 -3.22 -1.65
C THR A 31 15.38 -2.89 -1.17
N PHE A 32 14.50 -2.49 -2.08
CA PHE A 32 13.06 -2.31 -1.82
C PHE A 32 12.29 -3.47 -2.44
N SER A 33 11.47 -4.18 -1.65
CA SER A 33 10.61 -5.25 -2.16
C SER A 33 9.15 -4.86 -2.07
N THR A 34 8.39 -5.13 -3.15
CA THR A 34 6.93 -5.11 -3.11
C THR A 34 6.31 -6.17 -4.00
N TYR A 35 5.23 -6.79 -3.53
CA TYR A 35 4.44 -7.75 -4.29
C TYR A 35 3.49 -7.08 -5.30
N TRP A 36 3.39 -5.74 -5.28
CA TRP A 36 2.50 -4.99 -6.16
C TRP A 36 2.98 -5.08 -7.61
N PRO A 37 2.08 -5.37 -8.56
CA PRO A 37 2.39 -5.25 -9.97
C PRO A 37 2.41 -3.78 -10.39
N THR A 38 3.03 -3.48 -11.50
CA THR A 38 3.04 -2.11 -12.08
C THR A 38 1.64 -1.60 -12.44
N SER A 39 0.66 -2.51 -12.62
CA SER A 39 -0.76 -2.17 -12.79
C SER A 39 -1.43 -1.56 -11.55
N TYR A 40 -0.77 -1.55 -10.39
CA TYR A 40 -1.25 -0.89 -9.18
C TYR A 40 -0.78 0.58 -9.12
N GLY A 41 -1.04 1.38 -10.16
CA GLY A 41 -0.48 2.71 -10.40
C GLY A 41 -0.40 3.58 -9.16
N TYR A 42 -1.51 3.87 -8.48
CA TYR A 42 -1.49 4.77 -7.31
C TYR A 42 -0.74 4.21 -6.08
N LEU A 43 -0.37 2.93 -6.07
CA LEU A 43 0.46 2.33 -5.02
C LEU A 43 1.94 2.30 -5.40
N ILE A 44 2.26 1.88 -6.65
CA ILE A 44 3.63 1.63 -7.07
C ILE A 44 4.34 2.88 -7.59
N ASP A 45 3.64 3.78 -8.30
CA ASP A 45 4.25 4.98 -8.88
C ASP A 45 4.78 5.94 -7.81
N PRO A 46 4.10 6.16 -6.64
CA PRO A 46 4.68 6.91 -5.53
C PRO A 46 5.93 6.27 -4.92
N ILE A 47 6.12 4.94 -5.03
CA ILE A 47 7.36 4.27 -4.61
C ILE A 47 8.50 4.57 -5.58
N PHE A 48 8.24 4.51 -6.89
CA PHE A 48 9.26 4.92 -7.88
C PHE A 48 9.61 6.40 -7.75
N SER A 49 8.61 7.28 -7.54
CA SER A 49 8.81 8.69 -7.24
C SER A 49 9.66 8.91 -5.99
N PHE A 50 9.39 8.18 -4.92
CA PHE A 50 10.17 8.19 -3.69
C PHE A 50 11.63 7.81 -3.93
N ALA A 51 11.90 6.68 -4.59
CA ALA A 51 13.25 6.21 -4.90
C ALA A 51 14.04 7.23 -5.74
N ASP A 52 13.40 7.82 -6.73
CA ASP A 52 13.96 8.86 -7.60
C ASP A 52 14.30 10.15 -6.82
N LYS A 53 13.41 10.60 -5.92
CA LYS A 53 13.64 11.76 -5.06
C LYS A 53 14.81 11.53 -4.13
N VAL A 54 14.91 10.35 -3.50
CA VAL A 54 16.02 9.99 -2.62
C VAL A 54 17.34 10.03 -3.41
N LYS A 55 17.40 9.39 -4.59
CA LYS A 55 18.60 9.41 -5.43
C LYS A 55 19.02 10.83 -5.81
N LYS A 56 18.08 11.66 -6.26
CA LYS A 56 18.35 13.05 -6.66
C LYS A 56 18.80 13.91 -5.48
N ARG A 57 18.11 13.85 -4.34
CA ARG A 57 18.38 14.70 -3.18
C ARG A 57 19.63 14.29 -2.40
N SER A 58 20.01 13.01 -2.49
CA SER A 58 21.28 12.50 -1.93
C SER A 58 22.49 12.70 -2.85
N ASN A 59 22.31 13.37 -4.01
CA ASN A 59 23.34 13.47 -5.06
C ASN A 59 23.90 12.10 -5.50
N GLY A 60 23.03 11.09 -5.54
CA GLY A 60 23.38 9.71 -5.93
C GLY A 60 24.07 8.89 -4.83
N ARG A 61 24.24 9.42 -3.61
CA ARG A 61 24.82 8.66 -2.49
C ARG A 61 23.94 7.49 -2.04
N VAL A 62 22.60 7.61 -2.17
CA VAL A 62 21.65 6.53 -1.90
C VAL A 62 20.97 6.13 -3.19
N GLU A 63 20.99 4.84 -3.48
CA GLU A 63 20.23 4.23 -4.58
C GLU A 63 19.29 3.17 -4.01
N ILE A 64 17.99 3.29 -4.32
CA ILE A 64 16.98 2.34 -3.91
C ILE A 64 16.58 1.52 -5.14
N GLU A 65 16.89 0.23 -5.12
CA GLU A 65 16.50 -0.71 -6.17
C GLU A 65 15.14 -1.34 -5.82
N VAL A 66 14.13 -1.08 -6.67
CA VAL A 66 12.75 -1.51 -6.43
C VAL A 66 12.46 -2.82 -7.16
N PHE A 67 12.28 -3.88 -6.40
CA PHE A 67 11.82 -5.19 -6.85
C PHE A 67 10.31 -5.30 -6.64
N HIS A 68 9.55 -5.29 -7.73
CA HIS A 68 8.08 -5.31 -7.72
C HIS A 68 7.51 -6.66 -8.15
N SER A 69 6.19 -6.79 -8.21
CA SER A 69 5.51 -7.98 -8.78
C SER A 69 5.89 -9.31 -8.13
N LYS A 70 6.17 -9.30 -6.82
CA LYS A 70 6.57 -10.50 -6.07
C LYS A 70 7.90 -11.11 -6.54
N GLN A 71 8.83 -10.29 -7.05
CA GLN A 71 10.14 -10.76 -7.50
C GLN A 71 10.98 -11.35 -6.36
N LEU A 72 10.88 -10.80 -5.14
CA LEU A 72 11.57 -11.29 -3.96
C LEU A 72 10.62 -11.98 -2.99
N PHE A 73 9.58 -11.29 -2.52
CA PHE A 73 8.67 -11.78 -1.50
C PHE A 73 7.20 -11.57 -1.89
N GLY A 74 6.32 -12.45 -1.39
CA GLY A 74 4.87 -12.27 -1.46
C GLY A 74 4.35 -11.29 -0.40
N GLY A 75 3.15 -10.72 -0.60
CA GLY A 75 2.66 -9.64 0.24
C GLY A 75 2.52 -9.96 1.74
N LYS A 76 2.32 -11.23 2.11
CA LYS A 76 2.29 -11.66 3.51
C LYS A 76 3.67 -11.98 4.09
N GLU A 77 4.70 -12.03 3.25
CA GLU A 77 6.07 -12.37 3.61
C GLU A 77 6.95 -11.12 3.79
N GLU A 78 6.57 -9.99 3.15
CA GLU A 78 7.36 -8.76 3.10
C GLU A 78 7.69 -8.19 4.47
N TYR A 79 6.70 -8.14 5.38
CA TYR A 79 6.94 -7.61 6.72
C TYR A 79 7.98 -8.45 7.49
N GLY A 80 7.85 -9.78 7.48
CA GLY A 80 8.82 -10.66 8.12
C GLY A 80 10.21 -10.59 7.49
N ALA A 81 10.30 -10.44 6.17
CA ALA A 81 11.58 -10.25 5.47
C ALA A 81 12.25 -8.91 5.86
N LEU A 82 11.46 -7.84 6.01
CA LEU A 82 11.91 -6.54 6.47
C LEU A 82 12.39 -6.59 7.94
N GLU A 83 11.62 -7.26 8.82
CA GLU A 83 11.97 -7.45 10.24
C GLU A 83 13.32 -8.17 10.39
N ARG A 84 13.56 -9.24 9.61
CA ARG A 84 14.83 -9.99 9.64
C ARG A 84 16.00 -9.29 8.95
N GLY A 85 15.73 -8.26 8.13
CA GLY A 85 16.75 -7.59 7.31
C GLY A 85 17.13 -8.35 6.03
N ASP A 86 16.26 -9.24 5.55
CA ASP A 86 16.43 -9.90 4.24
C ASP A 86 16.25 -8.90 3.08
N ILE A 87 15.54 -7.80 3.34
CA ILE A 87 15.39 -6.61 2.50
C ILE A 87 15.55 -5.36 3.36
N ASP A 88 15.98 -4.26 2.74
CA ASP A 88 16.17 -3.00 3.46
C ASP A 88 14.87 -2.23 3.63
N MET A 89 14.01 -2.20 2.63
CA MET A 89 12.79 -1.41 2.58
C MET A 89 11.62 -2.19 1.97
N SER A 90 10.42 -1.82 2.39
CA SER A 90 9.17 -2.31 1.80
C SER A 90 8.02 -1.34 2.08
N ALA A 91 6.86 -1.60 1.45
CA ALA A 91 5.61 -0.94 1.79
C ALA A 91 4.48 -1.99 2.02
N PRO A 92 4.55 -2.79 3.09
CA PRO A 92 3.55 -3.81 3.38
C PRO A 92 2.16 -3.23 3.63
N LEU A 93 1.11 -4.06 3.50
CA LEU A 93 -0.21 -3.75 4.01
C LEU A 93 -0.29 -4.10 5.50
N GLY A 94 -0.81 -3.18 6.31
CA GLY A 94 -1.00 -3.43 7.74
C GLY A 94 -1.94 -4.60 7.99
N ASP A 95 -3.06 -4.67 7.29
CA ASP A 95 -4.08 -5.72 7.47
C ASP A 95 -3.52 -7.15 7.24
N TYR A 96 -2.51 -7.33 6.36
CA TYR A 96 -1.85 -8.63 6.19
C TYR A 96 -1.09 -9.09 7.43
N ASN A 97 -0.73 -8.16 8.31
CA ASN A 97 0.07 -8.37 9.51
C ASN A 97 -0.74 -8.23 10.80
N SER A 98 -2.06 -7.98 10.70
CA SER A 98 -2.96 -7.82 11.85
C SER A 98 -3.11 -9.07 12.73
N GLY A 99 -2.67 -10.24 12.26
CA GLY A 99 -2.56 -11.44 13.08
C GLY A 99 -1.34 -11.45 14.01
N VAL A 100 -0.31 -10.64 13.71
CA VAL A 100 0.93 -10.51 14.51
C VAL A 100 0.90 -9.25 15.37
N LEU A 101 0.31 -8.18 14.86
CA LEU A 101 0.10 -6.91 15.54
C LEU A 101 -1.36 -6.48 15.35
N PRO A 102 -2.26 -6.85 16.30
CA PRO A 102 -3.71 -6.64 16.17
C PRO A 102 -4.12 -5.18 15.97
N GLU A 103 -3.32 -4.21 16.46
CA GLU A 103 -3.52 -2.78 16.29
C GLU A 103 -3.59 -2.36 14.81
N LEU A 104 -2.89 -3.06 13.92
CA LEU A 104 -2.95 -2.84 12.48
C LEU A 104 -4.34 -3.08 11.88
N GLY A 105 -5.20 -3.81 12.59
CA GLY A 105 -6.59 -4.01 12.21
C GLY A 105 -7.45 -2.75 12.26
N ILE A 106 -6.99 -1.65 12.88
CA ILE A 106 -7.76 -0.39 13.01
C ILE A 106 -8.17 0.17 11.64
N SER A 107 -7.30 0.08 10.64
CA SER A 107 -7.57 0.59 9.29
C SER A 107 -8.68 -0.17 8.59
N SER A 108 -8.78 -1.47 8.84
CA SER A 108 -9.78 -2.35 8.24
C SER A 108 -11.04 -2.53 9.09
N MET A 109 -11.21 -1.72 10.15
CA MET A 109 -12.46 -1.71 10.92
C MET A 109 -13.63 -1.24 10.05
N PRO A 110 -14.70 -2.05 9.95
CA PRO A 110 -15.81 -1.75 9.05
C PRO A 110 -16.50 -0.44 9.37
N PHE A 111 -16.66 0.41 8.35
CA PHE A 111 -17.37 1.69 8.41
C PHE A 111 -16.81 2.70 9.44
N LEU A 112 -15.53 2.54 9.81
CA LEU A 112 -14.87 3.48 10.73
C LEU A 112 -14.58 4.81 10.03
N PHE A 113 -14.11 4.77 8.79
CA PHE A 113 -13.77 5.95 8.00
C PHE A 113 -14.77 6.17 6.87
N PRO A 114 -15.24 7.42 6.64
CA PRO A 114 -16.21 7.70 5.58
C PRO A 114 -15.58 7.88 4.18
N SER A 115 -14.27 8.14 4.10
CA SER A 115 -13.57 8.37 2.84
C SER A 115 -12.07 8.11 2.97
N PRO A 116 -11.33 7.95 1.84
CA PRO A 116 -9.87 7.86 1.88
C PRO A 116 -9.22 9.10 2.50
N ARG A 117 -9.79 10.29 2.25
CA ARG A 117 -9.33 11.56 2.80
C ARG A 117 -9.49 11.58 4.32
N ALA A 118 -10.64 11.19 4.84
CA ALA A 118 -10.89 11.09 6.27
C ALA A 118 -9.91 10.10 6.95
N PHE A 119 -9.63 8.98 6.28
CA PHE A 119 -8.64 8.02 6.77
C PHE A 119 -7.22 8.63 6.78
N GLN A 120 -6.80 9.31 5.69
CA GLN A 120 -5.48 9.96 5.66
C GLN A 120 -5.37 11.06 6.72
N ASN A 121 -6.42 11.84 6.96
CA ASN A 121 -6.42 12.84 8.03
C ASN A 121 -6.14 12.22 9.41
N ALA A 122 -6.74 11.07 9.71
CA ALA A 122 -6.49 10.38 10.98
C ALA A 122 -5.04 9.84 11.05
N LEU A 123 -4.48 9.35 9.93
CA LEU A 123 -3.08 8.93 9.85
C LEU A 123 -2.13 10.11 10.07
N ASP A 124 -2.36 11.23 9.39
CA ASP A 124 -1.55 12.44 9.49
C ASP A 124 -1.64 13.09 10.87
N ALA A 125 -2.79 12.92 11.57
CA ALA A 125 -2.97 13.35 12.95
C ALA A 125 -2.22 12.49 13.98
N GLY A 126 -1.64 11.34 13.58
CA GLY A 126 -0.83 10.48 14.45
C GLY A 126 -1.55 9.22 14.95
N LEU A 127 -2.51 8.66 14.20
CA LEU A 127 -3.18 7.40 14.59
C LEU A 127 -2.18 6.27 14.90
N TRP A 128 -1.10 6.19 14.14
CA TRP A 128 -0.06 5.17 14.36
C TRP A 128 0.89 5.50 15.51
N ASP A 129 1.00 6.77 15.93
CA ASP A 129 1.80 7.19 17.07
C ASP A 129 1.16 6.82 18.42
N LEU A 130 -0.08 6.36 18.41
CA LEU A 130 -0.76 5.84 19.61
C LEU A 130 -0.09 4.57 20.19
N GLY A 131 0.78 3.91 19.42
CA GLY A 131 1.52 2.73 19.85
C GLY A 131 2.03 1.84 18.71
N ILE A 132 1.44 1.92 17.49
CA ILE A 132 1.81 1.05 16.35
C ILE A 132 3.26 1.29 15.94
N ASN A 133 3.69 2.54 15.75
CA ASN A 133 5.06 2.88 15.38
C ASN A 133 6.07 2.35 16.40
N GLN A 134 5.77 2.48 17.70
CA GLN A 134 6.63 1.97 18.77
C GLN A 134 6.71 0.44 18.77
N ALA A 135 5.59 -0.25 18.55
CA ALA A 135 5.54 -1.71 18.45
C ALA A 135 6.34 -2.23 17.25
N MET A 136 6.28 -1.53 16.11
CA MET A 136 7.07 -1.83 14.92
C MET A 136 8.56 -1.64 15.18
N GLU A 137 8.95 -0.52 15.80
CA GLU A 137 10.36 -0.23 16.11
C GLU A 137 10.95 -1.26 17.07
N ALA A 138 10.17 -1.72 18.06
CA ALA A 138 10.57 -2.79 18.97
C ALA A 138 10.81 -4.14 18.25
N LYS A 139 10.24 -4.31 17.05
CA LYS A 139 10.47 -5.44 16.14
C LYS A 139 11.54 -5.19 15.09
N GLY A 140 12.29 -4.11 15.19
CA GLY A 140 13.37 -3.78 14.25
C GLY A 140 12.89 -3.17 12.93
N VAL A 141 11.70 -2.61 12.88
CA VAL A 141 11.12 -1.95 11.71
C VAL A 141 10.83 -0.50 12.00
N LYS A 142 11.48 0.42 11.28
CA LYS A 142 11.18 1.85 11.34
C LYS A 142 10.15 2.21 10.28
N VAL A 143 9.01 2.70 10.69
CA VAL A 143 8.01 3.29 9.81
C VAL A 143 8.43 4.71 9.44
N LEU A 144 8.47 5.00 8.14
CA LEU A 144 8.82 6.32 7.60
C LEU A 144 7.57 7.14 7.24
N ASN A 145 6.54 6.48 6.72
CA ASN A 145 5.31 7.12 6.29
C ASN A 145 4.17 6.09 6.20
N VAL A 146 2.96 6.53 6.48
CA VAL A 146 1.74 5.72 6.31
C VAL A 146 0.82 6.43 5.32
N ALA A 147 0.30 5.69 4.35
CA ALA A 147 -0.57 6.23 3.32
C ALA A 147 -1.88 5.44 3.23
N ALA A 148 -2.99 6.16 3.16
CA ALA A 148 -4.31 5.57 2.96
C ALA A 148 -4.40 4.89 1.59
N GLY A 149 -4.98 3.68 1.59
CA GLY A 149 -5.40 2.97 0.40
C GLY A 149 -6.90 3.13 0.16
N GLY A 150 -7.38 2.51 -0.92
CA GLY A 150 -8.78 2.59 -1.33
C GLY A 150 -9.72 1.75 -0.47
N PRO A 151 -11.03 2.02 -0.57
CA PRO A 151 -12.04 1.28 0.17
C PRO A 151 -12.21 -0.14 -0.38
N TYR A 152 -12.56 -1.07 0.51
CA TYR A 152 -12.92 -2.44 0.19
C TYR A 152 -14.35 -2.51 -0.33
N GLN A 153 -14.50 -3.20 -1.47
CA GLN A 153 -15.76 -3.54 -2.10
C GLN A 153 -15.99 -5.04 -2.04
N LEU A 154 -17.24 -5.48 -2.23
CA LEU A 154 -17.59 -6.90 -2.27
C LEU A 154 -17.71 -7.38 -3.72
N TYR A 155 -17.03 -8.47 -4.03
CA TYR A 155 -17.00 -9.08 -5.36
C TYR A 155 -17.58 -10.48 -5.29
N GLY A 156 -18.53 -10.80 -6.17
CA GLY A 156 -19.14 -12.13 -6.30
C GLY A 156 -18.89 -12.76 -7.66
N LYS A 157 -18.76 -14.08 -7.69
CA LYS A 157 -18.65 -14.88 -8.90
C LYS A 157 -19.96 -15.61 -9.17
N GLY A 158 -20.72 -15.15 -10.16
CA GLY A 158 -22.02 -15.73 -10.51
C GLY A 158 -23.17 -15.29 -9.59
N PHE A 159 -22.95 -14.36 -8.66
CA PHE A 159 -23.99 -13.83 -7.78
C PHE A 159 -23.67 -12.42 -7.29
N SER A 160 -24.72 -11.64 -7.00
CA SER A 160 -24.60 -10.30 -6.42
C SER A 160 -24.64 -10.36 -4.90
N ILE A 161 -23.86 -9.50 -4.23
CA ILE A 161 -23.80 -9.42 -2.76
C ILE A 161 -24.43 -8.08 -2.36
N ARG A 162 -25.74 -8.04 -2.09
CA ARG A 162 -26.49 -6.82 -1.76
C ARG A 162 -26.84 -6.69 -0.27
N LYS A 163 -26.82 -7.80 0.44
CA LYS A 163 -27.12 -7.89 1.88
C LYS A 163 -26.30 -9.00 2.52
N PRO A 164 -26.12 -8.99 3.85
CA PRO A 164 -25.35 -10.02 4.55
C PRO A 164 -25.82 -11.45 4.25
N ALA A 165 -27.12 -11.66 4.08
CA ALA A 165 -27.69 -12.98 3.77
C ALA A 165 -27.16 -13.59 2.45
N ASP A 166 -26.73 -12.77 1.48
CA ASP A 166 -26.17 -13.24 0.20
C ASP A 166 -24.77 -13.86 0.38
N LEU A 167 -24.10 -13.56 1.50
CA LEU A 167 -22.79 -14.12 1.86
C LEU A 167 -22.91 -15.46 2.58
N LYS A 168 -24.11 -15.89 2.99
CA LYS A 168 -24.28 -17.10 3.79
C LYS A 168 -23.72 -18.33 3.09
N GLY A 169 -22.72 -18.95 3.72
CA GLY A 169 -22.06 -20.16 3.22
C GLY A 169 -21.07 -19.93 2.06
N GLN A 170 -20.89 -18.69 1.59
CA GLN A 170 -19.95 -18.36 0.53
C GLN A 170 -18.50 -18.35 1.08
N LYS A 171 -17.59 -18.92 0.30
CA LYS A 171 -16.14 -18.86 0.60
C LYS A 171 -15.60 -17.53 0.10
N ILE A 172 -15.21 -16.65 1.01
CA ILE A 172 -14.76 -15.31 0.68
C ILE A 172 -13.27 -15.08 1.02
N ALA A 173 -12.51 -14.55 0.07
CA ALA A 173 -11.14 -14.14 0.34
C ALA A 173 -11.12 -12.74 0.98
N VAL A 174 -10.33 -12.61 2.03
CA VAL A 174 -10.14 -11.36 2.80
C VAL A 174 -8.66 -11.08 3.04
N SER A 175 -8.33 -9.90 3.58
CA SER A 175 -6.94 -9.49 3.81
C SER A 175 -6.41 -9.94 5.17
N GLY A 176 -7.08 -9.60 6.26
CA GLY A 176 -6.61 -9.77 7.62
C GLY A 176 -7.68 -10.19 8.62
N SER A 177 -7.37 -10.03 9.90
CA SER A 177 -8.19 -10.55 11.00
C SER A 177 -9.51 -9.81 11.18
N ALA A 178 -9.53 -8.47 11.13
CA ALA A 178 -10.75 -7.68 11.28
C ALA A 178 -11.73 -7.91 10.11
N THR A 179 -11.22 -7.93 8.87
CA THR A 179 -12.02 -8.26 7.68
C THR A 179 -12.52 -9.71 7.71
N SER A 180 -11.72 -10.66 8.22
CA SER A 180 -12.17 -12.04 8.42
C SER A 180 -13.36 -12.08 9.38
N ARG A 181 -13.21 -11.45 10.55
CA ARG A 181 -14.28 -11.44 11.56
C ARG A 181 -15.56 -10.76 11.06
N ALA A 182 -15.43 -9.66 10.31
CA ALA A 182 -16.58 -8.99 9.70
C ALA A 182 -17.35 -9.92 8.73
N MET A 183 -16.62 -10.66 7.90
CA MET A 183 -17.25 -11.58 6.94
C MET A 183 -17.87 -12.81 7.62
N GLU A 184 -17.27 -13.32 8.71
CA GLU A 184 -17.87 -14.36 9.53
C GLU A 184 -19.24 -13.89 10.12
N LEU A 185 -19.27 -12.68 10.68
CA LEU A 185 -20.48 -12.07 11.22
C LEU A 185 -21.57 -11.87 10.16
N ALA A 186 -21.16 -11.60 8.91
CA ALA A 186 -22.07 -11.54 7.76
C ALA A 186 -22.49 -12.93 7.24
N GLY A 187 -21.99 -14.03 7.82
CA GLY A 187 -22.38 -15.40 7.49
C GLY A 187 -21.53 -16.10 6.44
N ALA A 188 -20.43 -15.49 5.99
CA ALA A 188 -19.51 -16.08 5.04
C ALA A 188 -18.49 -17.02 5.73
N SER A 189 -17.74 -17.77 4.91
CA SER A 189 -16.57 -18.56 5.31
C SER A 189 -15.29 -17.89 4.80
N PRO A 190 -14.65 -16.98 5.58
CA PRO A 190 -13.53 -16.22 5.10
C PRO A 190 -12.22 -17.03 5.09
N THR A 191 -11.35 -16.69 4.13
CA THR A 191 -9.97 -17.16 4.07
C THR A 191 -9.05 -15.96 3.83
N ALA A 192 -8.11 -15.71 4.74
CA ALA A 192 -7.14 -14.63 4.61
C ALA A 192 -6.05 -15.02 3.60
N MET A 193 -5.96 -14.31 2.46
CA MET A 193 -4.95 -14.55 1.43
C MET A 193 -4.41 -13.25 0.81
N SER A 194 -3.25 -13.36 0.16
CA SER A 194 -2.69 -12.25 -0.62
C SER A 194 -3.50 -11.98 -1.88
N SER A 195 -3.54 -10.72 -2.33
CA SER A 195 -4.19 -10.38 -3.61
C SER A 195 -3.52 -11.04 -4.82
N GLY A 196 -2.26 -11.45 -4.68
CA GLY A 196 -1.53 -12.16 -5.73
C GLY A 196 -2.07 -13.55 -6.05
N ASP A 197 -2.84 -14.14 -5.13
CA ASP A 197 -3.33 -15.51 -5.25
C ASP A 197 -4.83 -15.57 -5.64
N LEU A 198 -5.52 -14.42 -5.65
CA LEU A 198 -6.98 -14.33 -5.85
C LEU A 198 -7.43 -14.86 -7.21
N TYR A 199 -6.75 -14.48 -8.30
CA TYR A 199 -7.16 -14.86 -9.64
C TYR A 199 -7.27 -16.38 -9.79
N VAL A 200 -6.22 -17.10 -9.38
CA VAL A 200 -6.17 -18.56 -9.45
C VAL A 200 -7.20 -19.20 -8.49
N ALA A 201 -7.37 -18.63 -7.29
CA ALA A 201 -8.33 -19.14 -6.33
C ALA A 201 -9.79 -19.03 -6.83
N LEU A 202 -10.14 -17.87 -7.43
CA LEU A 202 -11.45 -17.65 -8.07
C LEU A 202 -11.65 -18.53 -9.31
N GLN A 203 -10.62 -18.61 -10.17
CA GLN A 203 -10.68 -19.45 -11.37
C GLN A 203 -10.97 -20.92 -11.02
N ARG A 204 -10.28 -21.45 -10.00
CA ARG A 204 -10.42 -22.84 -9.53
C ARG A 204 -11.68 -23.08 -8.67
N GLY A 205 -12.41 -22.03 -8.26
CA GLY A 205 -13.58 -22.15 -7.38
C GLY A 205 -13.21 -22.56 -5.93
N THR A 206 -11.96 -22.30 -5.49
CA THR A 206 -11.59 -22.46 -4.08
C THR A 206 -12.17 -21.35 -3.21
N ILE A 207 -12.50 -20.21 -3.82
CA ILE A 207 -13.30 -19.11 -3.26
C ILE A 207 -14.37 -18.70 -4.26
N ASP A 208 -15.48 -18.16 -3.74
CA ASP A 208 -16.65 -17.73 -4.51
C ASP A 208 -16.75 -16.20 -4.60
N ALA A 209 -16.09 -15.51 -3.66
CA ALA A 209 -16.15 -14.06 -3.48
C ALA A 209 -14.83 -13.50 -2.93
N THR A 210 -14.69 -12.17 -2.98
CA THR A 210 -13.61 -11.49 -2.27
C THR A 210 -14.04 -10.09 -1.80
N ALA A 211 -13.47 -9.64 -0.68
CA ALA A 211 -13.55 -8.26 -0.22
C ALA A 211 -12.21 -7.57 -0.52
N ARG A 212 -12.17 -6.65 -1.50
CA ARG A 212 -10.94 -6.00 -1.98
C ARG A 212 -11.18 -4.58 -2.48
N PRO A 213 -10.15 -3.72 -2.48
CA PRO A 213 -10.23 -2.43 -3.13
C PRO A 213 -10.28 -2.57 -4.66
N LEU A 214 -10.87 -1.58 -5.34
CA LEU A 214 -11.07 -1.59 -6.80
C LEU A 214 -9.76 -1.81 -7.57
N ILE A 215 -8.63 -1.26 -7.10
CA ILE A 215 -7.33 -1.46 -7.77
C ILE A 215 -6.91 -2.94 -7.82
N THR A 216 -7.28 -3.72 -6.81
CA THR A 216 -6.99 -5.16 -6.81
C THR A 216 -7.74 -5.87 -7.94
N GLY A 217 -9.01 -5.56 -8.11
CA GLY A 217 -9.83 -6.18 -9.15
C GLY A 217 -9.33 -5.83 -10.56
N LEU A 218 -9.05 -4.55 -10.84
CA LEU A 218 -8.54 -4.13 -12.14
C LEU A 218 -7.10 -4.60 -12.37
N GLY A 219 -6.22 -4.33 -11.43
CA GLY A 219 -4.80 -4.62 -11.59
C GLY A 219 -4.44 -6.11 -11.59
N ARG A 220 -5.29 -6.98 -11.03
CA ARG A 220 -5.19 -8.45 -11.10
C ARG A 220 -6.13 -9.05 -12.13
N LYS A 221 -6.84 -8.23 -12.91
CA LYS A 221 -7.81 -8.65 -13.92
C LYS A 221 -8.87 -9.59 -13.37
N LEU A 222 -9.34 -9.34 -12.14
CA LEU A 222 -10.35 -10.20 -11.53
C LEU A 222 -11.68 -10.17 -12.28
N TYR A 223 -11.94 -9.14 -13.11
CA TYR A 223 -13.08 -9.06 -14.02
C TYR A 223 -13.15 -10.19 -15.06
N GLU A 224 -12.06 -10.93 -15.29
CA GLU A 224 -12.06 -12.13 -16.13
C GLU A 224 -12.65 -13.37 -15.42
N VAL A 225 -12.72 -13.35 -14.08
CA VAL A 225 -13.13 -14.48 -13.22
C VAL A 225 -14.22 -14.12 -12.20
N LEU A 226 -14.65 -12.86 -12.17
CA LEU A 226 -15.75 -12.30 -11.36
C LEU A 226 -16.64 -11.48 -12.27
N ASP A 227 -17.92 -11.38 -11.94
CA ASP A 227 -18.91 -10.70 -12.76
C ASP A 227 -19.81 -9.71 -11.99
N ASN A 228 -19.67 -9.63 -10.68
CA ASN A 228 -20.44 -8.73 -9.83
C ASN A 228 -19.56 -7.98 -8.82
N ILE A 229 -19.80 -6.67 -8.70
CA ILE A 229 -19.23 -5.82 -7.65
C ILE A 229 -20.35 -5.08 -6.96
N THR A 230 -20.30 -5.04 -5.63
CA THR A 230 -21.12 -4.14 -4.83
C THR A 230 -20.19 -3.15 -4.11
N GLU A 231 -20.38 -1.88 -4.44
CA GLU A 231 -19.69 -0.78 -3.80
C GLU A 231 -20.34 -0.51 -2.44
N VAL A 232 -19.64 -0.91 -1.38
CA VAL A 232 -20.07 -0.75 0.02
C VAL A 232 -19.13 0.17 0.82
N ASN A 233 -17.94 0.44 0.31
CA ASN A 233 -16.90 1.21 0.99
C ASN A 233 -16.75 0.77 2.46
N MET A 234 -16.70 -0.56 2.68
CA MET A 234 -16.86 -1.15 4.01
C MET A 234 -15.71 -0.84 4.94
N SER A 235 -14.48 -0.86 4.44
CA SER A 235 -13.27 -0.61 5.22
C SER A 235 -12.17 -0.09 4.29
N TYR A 236 -11.04 0.28 4.87
CA TYR A 236 -9.89 0.79 4.12
C TYR A 236 -8.66 -0.06 4.40
N PHE A 237 -7.60 0.15 3.66
CA PHE A 237 -6.27 -0.38 3.97
C PHE A 237 -5.27 0.77 3.95
N GLU A 238 -4.19 0.58 4.64
CA GLU A 238 -3.01 1.45 4.53
C GLU A 238 -1.82 0.67 3.99
N THR A 239 -0.88 1.41 3.47
CA THR A 239 0.46 0.94 3.17
C THR A 239 1.45 1.75 3.97
N PHE A 240 2.33 1.09 4.70
CA PHE A 240 3.35 1.78 5.47
C PHE A 240 4.72 1.61 4.81
N LEU A 241 5.30 2.73 4.39
CA LEU A 241 6.67 2.76 3.90
C LEU A 241 7.60 2.59 5.09
N ALA A 242 8.39 1.53 5.08
CA ALA A 242 9.25 1.20 6.20
C ALA A 242 10.64 0.74 5.77
N ILE A 243 11.60 0.88 6.69
CA ILE A 243 12.98 0.46 6.54
C ILE A 243 13.38 -0.42 7.73
N ASN A 244 14.22 -1.42 7.49
CA ASN A 244 14.84 -2.18 8.57
C ASN A 244 15.61 -1.24 9.50
N LEU A 245 15.39 -1.34 10.79
CA LEU A 245 15.96 -0.43 11.79
C LEU A 245 17.51 -0.46 11.80
N ASN A 246 18.13 -1.62 11.58
CA ASN A 246 19.58 -1.72 11.51
C ASN A 246 20.13 -1.05 10.25
N THR A 247 19.43 -1.16 9.11
CA THR A 247 19.80 -0.43 7.88
C THR A 247 19.66 1.08 8.10
N TRP A 248 18.56 1.53 8.71
CA TRP A 248 18.36 2.94 9.06
C TRP A 248 19.47 3.51 9.92
N ASN A 249 19.85 2.80 10.97
CA ASN A 249 20.87 3.24 11.94
C ASN A 249 22.30 3.30 11.36
N LYS A 250 22.54 2.64 10.21
CA LYS A 250 23.81 2.74 9.48
C LYS A 250 23.90 3.98 8.59
N LEU A 251 22.76 4.61 8.27
CA LEU A 251 22.73 5.81 7.44
C LEU A 251 23.16 7.04 8.26
N PRO A 252 24.00 7.92 7.73
CA PRO A 252 24.33 9.17 8.39
C PRO A 252 23.09 10.10 8.46
N PRO A 253 23.02 11.02 9.44
CA PRO A 253 21.85 11.85 9.70
C PRO A 253 21.35 12.65 8.49
N ASP A 254 22.24 13.14 7.65
CA ASP A 254 21.89 13.90 6.44
C ASP A 254 21.17 13.03 5.41
N LEU A 255 21.53 11.75 5.28
CA LEU A 255 20.84 10.82 4.38
C LEU A 255 19.52 10.33 4.99
N GLN A 256 19.46 10.15 6.31
CA GLN A 256 18.19 9.88 7.01
C GLN A 256 17.17 11.01 6.77
N GLU A 257 17.61 12.27 6.86
CA GLU A 257 16.75 13.43 6.59
C GLU A 257 16.24 13.45 5.13
N VAL A 258 17.11 13.16 4.17
CA VAL A 258 16.74 13.08 2.75
C VAL A 258 15.67 12.01 2.52
N ILE A 259 15.86 10.81 3.09
CA ILE A 259 14.90 9.69 2.96
C ILE A 259 13.57 10.03 3.63
N GLN A 260 13.61 10.60 4.86
CA GLN A 260 12.40 10.96 5.59
C GLN A 260 11.58 12.01 4.83
N LYS A 261 12.21 13.10 4.36
CA LYS A 261 11.52 14.13 3.57
C LYS A 261 10.90 13.58 2.28
N ALA A 262 11.55 12.65 1.61
CA ALA A 262 10.99 12.01 0.43
C ALA A 262 9.82 11.07 0.79
N ALA A 263 9.89 10.41 1.94
CA ALA A 263 8.82 9.56 2.46
C ALA A 263 7.57 10.37 2.85
N ASP A 264 7.74 11.53 3.49
CA ASP A 264 6.63 12.39 3.92
C ASP A 264 5.76 12.87 2.76
N GLU A 265 6.33 13.03 1.57
CA GLU A 265 5.60 13.46 0.36
C GLU A 265 4.76 12.32 -0.25
N ARG A 266 5.12 11.05 0.01
CA ARG A 266 4.51 9.89 -0.65
C ARG A 266 3.02 9.76 -0.36
N SER A 267 2.58 9.97 0.89
CA SER A 267 1.17 9.76 1.28
C SER A 267 0.22 10.68 0.51
N GLN A 268 0.61 11.93 0.33
CA GLN A 268 -0.19 12.91 -0.42
C GLN A 268 -0.18 12.62 -1.93
N GLU A 269 0.93 12.14 -2.49
CA GLU A 269 0.98 11.67 -3.89
C GLU A 269 0.04 10.48 -4.08
N GLN A 270 0.12 9.48 -3.20
CA GLN A 270 -0.74 8.29 -3.25
C GLN A 270 -2.21 8.65 -3.13
N LEU A 271 -2.57 9.52 -2.17
CA LEU A 271 -3.95 9.93 -1.95
C LEU A 271 -4.54 10.67 -3.16
N LYS A 272 -3.79 11.61 -3.75
CA LYS A 272 -4.20 12.32 -4.96
C LYS A 272 -4.46 11.36 -6.13
N MET A 273 -3.57 10.39 -6.33
CA MET A 273 -3.71 9.40 -7.40
C MET A 273 -4.87 8.44 -7.12
N LEU A 274 -5.10 8.05 -5.85
CA LEU A 274 -6.23 7.22 -5.43
C LEU A 274 -7.56 7.93 -5.70
N GLU A 275 -7.69 9.21 -5.33
CA GLU A 275 -8.92 9.98 -5.57
C GLU A 275 -9.26 10.06 -7.06
N ALA A 276 -8.25 10.31 -7.91
CA ALA A 276 -8.44 10.29 -9.37
C ALA A 276 -8.84 8.90 -9.88
N TYR A 277 -8.16 7.84 -9.40
CA TYR A 277 -8.45 6.47 -9.79
C TYR A 277 -9.90 6.04 -9.45
N MET A 278 -10.42 6.46 -8.30
CA MET A 278 -11.78 6.11 -7.88
C MET A 278 -12.86 6.69 -8.79
N VAL A 279 -12.59 7.81 -9.46
CA VAL A 279 -13.54 8.43 -10.42
C VAL A 279 -13.77 7.53 -11.64
N ASP A 280 -12.71 6.91 -12.16
CA ASP A 280 -12.75 6.18 -13.42
C ASP A 280 -13.03 4.68 -13.24
N ALA A 281 -12.74 4.13 -12.06
CA ALA A 281 -12.73 2.69 -11.81
C ALA A 281 -14.05 1.98 -12.16
N LYS A 282 -15.19 2.58 -11.82
CA LYS A 282 -16.52 2.00 -12.13
C LYS A 282 -16.71 1.80 -13.63
N GLY A 283 -16.44 2.83 -14.43
CA GLY A 283 -16.59 2.76 -15.89
C GLY A 283 -15.72 1.66 -16.50
N ILE A 284 -14.48 1.52 -16.02
CA ILE A 284 -13.56 0.48 -16.49
C ILE A 284 -14.10 -0.93 -16.18
N TYR A 285 -14.72 -1.14 -15.01
CA TYR A 285 -15.34 -2.43 -14.69
C TYR A 285 -16.54 -2.73 -15.59
N GLU A 286 -17.44 -1.75 -15.81
CA GLU A 286 -18.62 -1.89 -16.66
C GLU A 286 -18.23 -2.18 -18.12
N GLU A 287 -17.17 -1.51 -18.65
CA GLU A 287 -16.60 -1.79 -19.97
C GLU A 287 -16.05 -3.22 -20.10
N ASN A 288 -15.60 -3.82 -19.00
CA ASN A 288 -15.15 -5.21 -18.93
C ASN A 288 -16.28 -6.21 -18.61
N GLY A 289 -17.56 -5.79 -18.68
CA GLY A 289 -18.71 -6.66 -18.54
C GLY A 289 -19.10 -7.00 -17.09
N VAL A 290 -18.55 -6.29 -16.11
CA VAL A 290 -18.89 -6.49 -14.68
C VAL A 290 -20.14 -5.73 -14.33
N THR A 291 -21.09 -6.39 -13.68
CA THR A 291 -22.26 -5.72 -13.07
C THR A 291 -21.81 -4.95 -11.84
N TYR A 292 -21.86 -3.62 -11.93
CA TYR A 292 -21.43 -2.73 -10.84
C TYR A 292 -22.65 -2.13 -10.14
N HIS A 293 -22.83 -2.43 -8.85
CA HIS A 293 -23.89 -1.95 -8.00
C HIS A 293 -23.35 -1.03 -6.91
N ILE A 294 -23.93 0.16 -6.76
CA ILE A 294 -23.67 1.04 -5.62
C ILE A 294 -24.71 0.72 -4.56
N ALA A 295 -24.26 0.30 -3.37
CA ALA A 295 -25.17 -0.06 -2.30
C ALA A 295 -26.00 1.14 -1.83
N SER A 296 -27.31 0.92 -1.72
CA SER A 296 -28.24 1.90 -1.16
C SER A 296 -27.99 2.11 0.35
N PRO A 297 -28.49 3.21 0.93
CA PRO A 297 -28.41 3.43 2.38
C PRO A 297 -29.03 2.29 3.22
N THR A 298 -30.08 1.64 2.72
CA THR A 298 -30.70 0.49 3.39
C THR A 298 -29.79 -0.72 3.37
N GLU A 299 -29.20 -1.05 2.21
CA GLU A 299 -28.25 -2.17 2.08
C GLU A 299 -27.01 -1.93 2.95
N LEU A 300 -26.46 -0.70 2.96
CA LEU A 300 -25.35 -0.33 3.84
C LEU A 300 -25.71 -0.49 5.32
N GLY A 301 -26.91 -0.08 5.73
CA GLY A 301 -27.40 -0.24 7.10
C GLY A 301 -27.48 -1.71 7.54
N GLU A 302 -27.89 -2.62 6.65
CA GLU A 302 -27.89 -4.05 6.93
C GLU A 302 -26.48 -4.60 7.14
N PHE A 303 -25.51 -4.21 6.30
CA PHE A 303 -24.10 -4.59 6.51
C PHE A 303 -23.52 -4.00 7.79
N GLN A 304 -23.76 -2.72 8.07
CA GLN A 304 -23.29 -2.07 9.30
C GLN A 304 -23.79 -2.79 10.54
N GLN A 305 -25.09 -3.14 10.57
CA GLN A 305 -25.66 -3.87 11.69
C GLN A 305 -25.06 -5.27 11.84
N ALA A 306 -24.90 -6.01 10.74
CA ALA A 306 -24.37 -7.38 10.79
C ALA A 306 -22.93 -7.45 11.28
N VAL A 307 -22.08 -6.48 10.90
CA VAL A 307 -20.65 -6.50 11.23
C VAL A 307 -20.30 -5.69 12.50
N ALA A 308 -21.27 -4.94 13.09
CA ALA A 308 -21.02 -4.10 14.26
C ALA A 308 -20.29 -4.84 15.43
N PRO A 309 -20.57 -6.14 15.73
CA PRO A 309 -19.87 -6.82 16.81
C PRO A 309 -18.36 -7.02 16.59
N VAL A 310 -17.83 -6.72 15.40
CA VAL A 310 -16.39 -6.77 15.15
C VAL A 310 -15.62 -5.77 16.02
N TYR A 311 -16.25 -4.65 16.40
CA TYR A 311 -15.64 -3.64 17.25
C TYR A 311 -15.33 -4.18 18.66
N ASP A 312 -16.28 -4.89 19.27
CA ASP A 312 -16.08 -5.50 20.59
C ASP A 312 -15.06 -6.63 20.52
N TRP A 313 -15.11 -7.44 19.47
CA TRP A 313 -14.12 -8.48 19.24
C TRP A 313 -12.71 -7.88 19.11
N TRP A 314 -12.53 -6.78 18.34
CA TRP A 314 -11.23 -6.15 18.16
C TRP A 314 -10.71 -5.48 19.43
N ARG A 315 -11.60 -4.83 20.23
CA ARG A 315 -11.26 -4.31 21.56
C ARG A 315 -10.71 -5.41 22.49
N GLY A 316 -11.20 -6.61 22.34
CA GLY A 316 -10.69 -7.78 23.08
C GLY A 316 -9.29 -8.24 22.64
N GLN A 317 -8.80 -7.79 21.50
CA GLN A 317 -7.48 -8.13 20.95
C GLN A 317 -6.44 -7.02 21.16
N VAL A 318 -6.86 -5.79 21.36
CA VAL A 318 -6.02 -4.60 21.40
C VAL A 318 -6.14 -3.91 22.76
N SER A 319 -5.01 -3.76 23.44
CA SER A 319 -4.97 -2.93 24.65
C SER A 319 -5.33 -1.49 24.26
N ASP A 320 -6.24 -0.88 25.04
CA ASP A 320 -6.72 0.48 24.79
C ASP A 320 -7.38 0.66 23.41
N GLY A 321 -8.06 -0.36 22.87
CA GLY A 321 -8.71 -0.32 21.55
C GLY A 321 -9.67 0.86 21.37
N ASP A 322 -10.36 1.32 22.43
CA ASP A 322 -11.19 2.51 22.40
C ASP A 322 -10.40 3.78 22.07
N LYS A 323 -9.16 3.90 22.57
CA LYS A 323 -8.29 5.04 22.29
C LYS A 323 -8.04 5.21 20.78
N TYR A 324 -7.81 4.09 20.07
CA TYR A 324 -7.62 4.11 18.62
C TYR A 324 -8.90 4.49 17.87
N ILE A 325 -10.04 3.90 18.26
CA ILE A 325 -11.35 4.15 17.64
C ILE A 325 -11.78 5.60 17.84
N ASP A 326 -11.67 6.12 19.06
CA ASP A 326 -12.06 7.50 19.40
C ASP A 326 -11.13 8.50 18.71
N PHE A 327 -9.83 8.22 18.66
CA PHE A 327 -8.87 9.05 17.94
C PHE A 327 -9.20 9.10 16.45
N ALA A 328 -9.46 7.93 15.83
CA ALA A 328 -9.85 7.83 14.42
C ALA A 328 -11.11 8.65 14.12
N LYS A 329 -12.16 8.51 14.94
CA LYS A 329 -13.43 9.24 14.79
C LYS A 329 -13.28 10.75 14.96
N LYS A 330 -12.38 11.20 15.82
CA LYS A 330 -12.15 12.62 16.11
C LYS A 330 -11.36 13.33 15.01
N ASN A 331 -10.51 12.61 14.28
CA ASN A 331 -9.53 13.18 13.35
C ASN A 331 -9.79 12.80 11.89
N GLN A 332 -11.05 12.59 11.51
CA GLN A 332 -11.47 12.27 10.15
C GLN A 332 -11.49 13.46 9.21
#